data_577a96374c5983de23381a7671acd0e9
#
_entry.id   577a96374c5983de23381a7671acd0e9
#
_cell.length_a   1.000
_cell.length_b   1.000
_cell.length_c   1.000
_cell.angle_alpha   90.00
_cell.angle_beta   90.00
_cell.angle_gamma   90.00
#
_symmetry.space_group_name_H-M   'P 1'
#
loop_
_entity.id
_entity.type
_entity.pdbx_description
1 polymer ?
#
loop_
_entity_poly.entity_id
_entity_poly.type
_entity_poly.pdbx_seq_one_letter_code
_entity_poly.pdbx_strand_id
1 'polypeptide(L)'
;LFNCLTGLNQKVGNFPGVTVDKKSGSTRLSETLTAEVIDLPGSYSLYPRRLDEWVSYRVMLNQDKDIRADVVVAVADASNLKRNLLFCSQIIDLKVPVVVVLTMMDMARKKGIKIDLPTLERELGVPVVAVDPRKNKGIIQLKKAIELTSQQLYQAPVRDFIDNRSFAEASINEVKTHLPALSDYAAIHYLINHESFALEPALQETIENIERKNSFNPTKTQAEEILQRYSRIRQIMQQAVSEPDPLQKTLFTEKLDNLLLHRRWGYLILLTVLFLLFQSVFWLAQYPMDLIDLGFA
;
A
#
# COMPACT_ATOMS: atom_id res chain seq x y z
N LEU A 1 8.61 8.49 4.20
CA LEU A 1 7.95 9.66 3.60
C LEU A 1 7.54 10.66 4.68
N PHE A 2 6.83 10.23 5.74
CA PHE A 2 6.38 11.08 6.85
C PHE A 2 7.50 11.99 7.38
N ASN A 3 8.67 11.42 7.75
CA ASN A 3 9.81 12.20 8.24
C ASN A 3 10.32 13.25 7.24
N CYS A 4 10.30 12.95 5.93
CA CYS A 4 10.69 13.92 4.90
C CYS A 4 9.69 15.08 4.74
N LEU A 5 8.40 14.83 4.96
CA LEU A 5 7.38 15.86 4.88
C LEU A 5 7.40 16.77 6.10
N THR A 6 7.50 16.19 7.29
CA THR A 6 7.37 16.90 8.58
C THR A 6 8.68 17.41 9.15
N GLY A 7 9.82 16.91 8.68
CA GLY A 7 11.13 17.21 9.27
C GLY A 7 11.39 16.51 10.61
N LEU A 8 10.48 15.65 11.06
CA LEU A 8 10.62 14.87 12.28
C LEU A 8 11.56 13.67 12.06
N ASN A 9 12.18 13.19 13.13
CA ASN A 9 13.04 12.00 13.10
C ASN A 9 12.40 10.87 13.90
N GLN A 10 11.20 10.46 13.52
CA GLN A 10 10.49 9.36 14.18
C GLN A 10 11.00 8.00 13.72
N LYS A 11 11.14 7.04 14.65
CA LYS A 11 11.50 5.66 14.31
C LYS A 11 10.39 5.04 13.47
N VAL A 12 10.78 4.53 12.31
CA VAL A 12 9.88 3.83 11.39
C VAL A 12 9.89 2.34 11.74
N GLY A 13 8.76 1.81 12.16
CA GLY A 13 8.60 0.38 12.42
C GLY A 13 7.22 0.08 12.96
N ASN A 14 6.43 -0.71 12.23
CA ASN A 14 5.21 -1.30 12.75
C ASN A 14 5.58 -2.66 13.36
N PHE A 15 5.52 -2.75 14.69
CA PHE A 15 5.57 -4.04 15.38
C PHE A 15 4.15 -4.55 15.58
N PRO A 16 3.83 -5.81 15.20
CA PRO A 16 2.53 -6.41 15.48
C PRO A 16 2.25 -6.42 16.99
N GLY A 17 1.08 -5.89 17.40
CA GLY A 17 0.62 -5.96 18.79
C GLY A 17 0.91 -4.73 19.67
N VAL A 18 1.44 -3.65 19.11
CA VAL A 18 1.60 -2.37 19.83
C VAL A 18 0.38 -1.50 19.58
N THR A 19 -0.12 -0.85 20.64
CA THR A 19 -1.12 0.22 20.55
C THR A 19 -0.66 1.23 19.50
N VAL A 20 -1.50 1.49 18.50
CA VAL A 20 -1.13 2.36 17.37
C VAL A 20 -1.18 3.80 17.89
N ASP A 21 -0.06 4.32 18.35
CA ASP A 21 0.08 5.74 18.62
C ASP A 21 -0.07 6.50 17.30
N LYS A 22 -1.03 7.41 17.24
CA LYS A 22 -1.23 8.32 16.11
C LYS A 22 0.02 9.19 15.98
N LYS A 23 0.74 9.05 14.89
CA LYS A 23 1.89 9.91 14.60
C LYS A 23 1.42 11.06 13.75
N SER A 24 1.49 12.26 14.31
CA SER A 24 1.19 13.49 13.58
C SER A 24 2.39 14.43 13.53
N GLY A 25 2.39 15.31 12.53
CA GLY A 25 3.40 16.34 12.38
C GLY A 25 2.98 17.39 11.37
N SER A 26 3.43 18.61 11.51
CA SER A 26 3.10 19.69 10.60
C SER A 26 4.09 19.78 9.44
N THR A 27 3.60 20.16 8.28
CA THR A 27 4.41 20.46 7.10
C THR A 27 3.89 21.71 6.39
N ARG A 28 4.82 22.54 5.93
CA ARG A 28 4.48 23.69 5.09
C ARG A 28 4.36 23.22 3.64
N LEU A 29 3.18 23.37 3.06
CA LEU A 29 2.90 23.04 1.65
C LEU A 29 3.30 24.18 0.73
N SER A 30 2.88 25.42 1.08
CA SER A 30 3.24 26.67 0.39
C SER A 30 3.51 27.78 1.39
N GLU A 31 3.68 29.02 0.91
CA GLU A 31 3.89 30.18 1.80
C GLU A 31 2.70 30.45 2.70
N THR A 32 1.50 30.12 2.25
CA THR A 32 0.23 30.43 2.93
C THR A 32 -0.45 29.20 3.55
N LEU A 33 -0.04 27.98 3.19
CA LEU A 33 -0.72 26.76 3.59
C LEU A 33 0.21 25.84 4.38
N THR A 34 -0.24 25.50 5.58
CA THR A 34 0.38 24.47 6.44
C THR A 34 -0.62 23.32 6.61
N ALA A 35 -0.15 22.08 6.51
CA ALA A 35 -0.94 20.89 6.71
C ALA A 35 -0.44 20.11 7.93
N GLU A 36 -1.36 19.49 8.66
CA GLU A 36 -1.04 18.43 9.59
C GLU A 36 -1.00 17.10 8.84
N VAL A 37 0.10 16.38 8.96
CA VAL A 37 0.29 15.06 8.35
C VAL A 37 0.10 14.02 9.43
N ILE A 38 -0.79 13.06 9.18
CA ILE A 38 -1.07 11.95 10.09
C ILE A 38 -0.61 10.66 9.40
N ASP A 39 0.30 9.92 10.04
CA ASP A 39 0.78 8.62 9.57
C ASP A 39 -0.18 7.52 10.05
N LEU A 40 -0.82 6.85 9.10
CA LEU A 40 -1.76 5.77 9.38
C LEU A 40 -1.07 4.40 9.20
N PRO A 41 -1.53 3.38 9.93
CA PRO A 41 -1.06 2.02 9.72
C PRO A 41 -1.18 1.58 8.27
N GLY A 42 -0.15 0.89 7.76
CA GLY A 42 -0.14 0.42 6.37
C GLY A 42 -1.21 -0.63 6.12
N SER A 43 -1.96 -0.47 5.03
CA SER A 43 -2.94 -1.44 4.56
C SER A 43 -2.74 -1.73 3.07
N TYR A 44 -3.10 -2.94 2.65
CA TYR A 44 -3.12 -3.33 1.24
C TYR A 44 -4.53 -3.41 0.65
N SER A 45 -5.55 -3.25 1.48
CA SER A 45 -6.96 -3.27 1.10
C SER A 45 -7.80 -2.55 2.14
N LEU A 46 -8.97 -2.04 1.75
CA LEU A 46 -10.01 -1.54 2.66
C LEU A 46 -10.83 -2.66 3.31
N TYR A 47 -10.40 -3.92 3.20
CA TYR A 47 -10.95 -5.04 3.96
C TYR A 47 -9.97 -5.42 5.06
N PRO A 48 -10.09 -4.82 6.27
CA PRO A 48 -9.12 -4.99 7.34
C PRO A 48 -9.17 -6.42 7.88
N ARG A 49 -7.98 -7.00 8.06
CA ARG A 49 -7.79 -8.34 8.64
C ARG A 49 -7.14 -8.29 10.01
N ARG A 50 -6.43 -7.20 10.30
CA ARG A 50 -5.69 -6.99 11.54
C ARG A 50 -6.22 -5.74 12.26
N LEU A 51 -6.04 -5.68 13.58
CA LEU A 51 -6.53 -4.57 14.40
C LEU A 51 -5.95 -3.20 14.00
N ASP A 52 -4.70 -3.17 13.56
CA ASP A 52 -4.06 -1.94 13.09
C ASP A 52 -4.67 -1.41 11.78
N GLU A 53 -5.09 -2.30 10.88
CA GLU A 53 -5.74 -1.92 9.62
C GLU A 53 -7.13 -1.28 9.85
N TRP A 54 -7.82 -1.62 10.94
CA TRP A 54 -9.11 -1.02 11.29
C TRP A 54 -9.01 0.48 11.59
N VAL A 55 -7.85 0.96 12.08
CA VAL A 55 -7.63 2.40 12.30
C VAL A 55 -7.68 3.14 10.96
N SER A 56 -6.89 2.71 9.99
CA SER A 56 -6.88 3.29 8.65
C SER A 56 -8.24 3.20 7.97
N TYR A 57 -8.92 2.05 8.10
CA TYR A 57 -10.24 1.81 7.55
C TYR A 57 -11.29 2.81 8.07
N ARG A 58 -11.35 3.01 9.40
CA ARG A 58 -12.30 3.97 10.00
C ARG A 58 -12.03 5.40 9.57
N VAL A 59 -10.77 5.80 9.50
CA VAL A 59 -10.40 7.15 9.01
C VAL A 59 -10.85 7.33 7.57
N MET A 60 -10.60 6.35 6.68
CA MET A 60 -10.97 6.43 5.26
C MET A 60 -12.49 6.52 5.06
N LEU A 61 -13.29 5.91 5.92
CA LEU A 61 -14.75 5.95 5.87
C LEU A 61 -15.37 7.06 6.74
N ASN A 62 -14.57 8.00 7.24
CA ASN A 62 -15.00 9.07 8.15
C ASN A 62 -15.71 8.55 9.42
N GLN A 63 -15.31 7.37 9.91
CA GLN A 63 -15.83 6.76 11.15
C GLN A 63 -14.92 7.02 12.36
N ASP A 64 -13.79 7.68 12.17
CA ASP A 64 -12.94 8.14 13.27
C ASP A 64 -13.44 9.52 13.73
N LYS A 65 -13.58 9.69 15.05
CA LYS A 65 -14.12 10.95 15.64
C LYS A 65 -13.08 12.07 15.69
N ASP A 66 -11.81 11.70 15.72
CA ASP A 66 -10.70 12.64 15.95
C ASP A 66 -9.96 13.00 14.67
N ILE A 67 -10.11 12.18 13.61
CA ILE A 67 -9.39 12.37 12.34
C ILE A 67 -10.39 12.48 11.18
N ARG A 68 -10.35 13.63 10.52
CA ARG A 68 -11.00 13.84 9.23
C ARG A 68 -9.94 14.30 8.23
N ALA A 69 -9.70 13.49 7.22
CA ALA A 69 -8.70 13.79 6.21
C ALA A 69 -9.29 14.70 5.11
N ASP A 70 -8.65 15.84 4.85
CA ASP A 70 -8.99 16.71 3.70
C ASP A 70 -8.38 16.15 2.41
N VAL A 71 -7.19 15.53 2.50
CA VAL A 71 -6.49 14.89 1.38
C VAL A 71 -5.84 13.59 1.86
N VAL A 72 -6.02 12.52 1.11
CA VAL A 72 -5.36 11.24 1.35
C VAL A 72 -4.13 11.11 0.45
N VAL A 73 -2.98 10.81 1.03
CA VAL A 73 -1.75 10.49 0.31
C VAL A 73 -1.57 8.98 0.30
N ALA A 74 -1.97 8.32 -0.79
CA ALA A 74 -1.86 6.88 -0.95
C ALA A 74 -0.44 6.50 -1.43
N VAL A 75 0.34 5.86 -0.55
CA VAL A 75 1.73 5.48 -0.85
C VAL A 75 1.79 4.08 -1.45
N ALA A 76 2.32 3.97 -2.66
CA ALA A 76 2.47 2.73 -3.40
C ALA A 76 3.94 2.40 -3.68
N ASP A 77 4.32 1.14 -3.51
CA ASP A 77 5.63 0.62 -3.90
C ASP A 77 5.65 0.35 -5.41
N ALA A 78 6.43 1.13 -6.15
CA ALA A 78 6.61 1.01 -7.60
C ALA A 78 7.18 -0.36 -8.02
N SER A 79 7.95 -1.01 -7.15
CA SER A 79 8.51 -2.34 -7.44
C SER A 79 7.51 -3.49 -7.27
N ASN A 80 6.33 -3.19 -6.69
CA ASN A 80 5.20 -4.11 -6.50
C ASN A 80 3.86 -3.39 -6.78
N LEU A 81 3.82 -2.62 -7.87
CA LEU A 81 2.75 -1.68 -8.17
C LEU A 81 1.38 -2.36 -8.28
N LYS A 82 1.30 -3.49 -8.97
CA LYS A 82 0.04 -4.24 -9.17
C LYS A 82 -0.70 -4.52 -7.87
N ARG A 83 0.03 -4.91 -6.81
CA ARG A 83 -0.55 -5.18 -5.48
C ARG A 83 -1.01 -3.90 -4.79
N ASN A 84 -0.21 -2.84 -4.89
CA ASN A 84 -0.50 -1.57 -4.22
C ASN A 84 -1.64 -0.80 -4.88
N LEU A 85 -1.83 -0.98 -6.19
CA LEU A 85 -2.94 -0.36 -6.93
C LEU A 85 -4.32 -0.84 -6.46
N LEU A 86 -4.43 -2.01 -5.83
CA LEU A 86 -5.71 -2.44 -5.25
C LEU A 86 -6.19 -1.43 -4.20
N PHE A 87 -5.35 -1.14 -3.21
CA PHE A 87 -5.69 -0.19 -2.15
C PHE A 87 -5.91 1.23 -2.70
N CYS A 88 -5.04 1.69 -3.62
CA CYS A 88 -5.21 2.99 -4.27
C CYS A 88 -6.57 3.08 -4.99
N SER A 89 -6.96 2.04 -5.73
CA SER A 89 -8.23 2.01 -6.45
C SER A 89 -9.45 2.05 -5.53
N GLN A 90 -9.35 1.44 -4.36
CA GLN A 90 -10.39 1.46 -3.34
C GLN A 90 -10.56 2.86 -2.74
N ILE A 91 -9.44 3.55 -2.43
CA ILE A 91 -9.48 4.94 -1.96
C ILE A 91 -10.07 5.88 -3.02
N ILE A 92 -9.72 5.68 -4.30
CA ILE A 92 -10.27 6.47 -5.41
C ILE A 92 -11.80 6.37 -5.46
N ASP A 93 -12.36 5.18 -5.25
CA ASP A 93 -13.82 4.97 -5.30
C ASP A 93 -14.55 5.45 -4.03
N LEU A 94 -13.85 5.70 -2.93
CA LEU A 94 -14.43 6.43 -1.80
C LEU A 94 -14.76 7.89 -2.14
N LYS A 95 -14.24 8.42 -3.27
CA LYS A 95 -14.44 9.81 -3.72
C LYS A 95 -13.88 10.86 -2.76
N VAL A 96 -12.86 10.50 -1.99
CA VAL A 96 -12.08 11.44 -1.19
C VAL A 96 -10.97 12.06 -2.04
N PRO A 97 -10.55 13.32 -1.78
CA PRO A 97 -9.41 13.90 -2.46
C PRO A 97 -8.15 13.05 -2.20
N VAL A 98 -7.50 12.56 -3.27
CA VAL A 98 -6.37 11.63 -3.15
C VAL A 98 -5.21 11.98 -4.08
N VAL A 99 -3.98 11.82 -3.58
CA VAL A 99 -2.74 11.86 -4.35
C VAL A 99 -2.06 10.51 -4.22
N VAL A 100 -1.75 9.86 -5.33
CA VAL A 100 -0.99 8.61 -5.34
C VAL A 100 0.49 8.91 -5.39
N VAL A 101 1.25 8.34 -4.46
CA VAL A 101 2.70 8.53 -4.37
C VAL A 101 3.42 7.23 -4.67
N LEU A 102 4.24 7.21 -5.70
CA LEU A 102 5.10 6.08 -6.01
C LEU A 102 6.44 6.22 -5.30
N THR A 103 6.74 5.25 -4.45
CA THR A 103 8.05 5.10 -3.80
C THR A 103 8.81 3.92 -4.41
N MET A 104 10.05 3.67 -3.96
CA MET A 104 10.88 2.54 -4.42
C MET A 104 11.12 2.49 -5.93
N MET A 105 11.14 3.64 -6.60
CA MET A 105 11.40 3.75 -8.04
C MET A 105 12.80 3.24 -8.44
N ASP A 106 13.77 3.31 -7.53
CA ASP A 106 15.10 2.72 -7.70
C ASP A 106 15.06 1.19 -7.75
N MET A 107 14.24 0.57 -6.90
CA MET A 107 14.02 -0.87 -6.89
C MET A 107 13.25 -1.33 -8.14
N ALA A 108 12.25 -0.58 -8.57
CA ALA A 108 11.54 -0.84 -9.82
C ALA A 108 12.51 -0.84 -11.02
N ARG A 109 13.38 0.18 -11.11
CA ARG A 109 14.43 0.26 -12.16
C ARG A 109 15.42 -0.91 -12.10
N LYS A 110 15.88 -1.30 -10.90
CA LYS A 110 16.75 -2.48 -10.72
C LYS A 110 16.08 -3.76 -11.20
N LYS A 111 14.76 -3.88 -11.03
CA LYS A 111 13.96 -4.99 -11.57
C LYS A 111 13.68 -4.84 -13.07
N GLY A 112 14.12 -3.77 -13.72
CA GLY A 112 13.85 -3.49 -15.13
C GLY A 112 12.43 -2.99 -15.41
N ILE A 113 11.68 -2.65 -14.37
CA ILE A 113 10.31 -2.14 -14.48
C ILE A 113 10.38 -0.66 -14.87
N LYS A 114 9.67 -0.29 -15.97
CA LYS A 114 9.51 1.09 -16.42
C LYS A 114 8.05 1.47 -16.26
N ILE A 115 7.78 2.61 -15.64
CA ILE A 115 6.43 3.12 -15.36
C ILE A 115 6.25 4.43 -16.12
N ASP A 116 5.23 4.51 -16.94
CA ASP A 116 4.78 5.73 -17.60
C ASP A 116 3.82 6.47 -16.65
N LEU A 117 4.35 7.47 -15.92
CA LEU A 117 3.59 8.24 -14.95
C LEU A 117 2.40 8.98 -15.55
N PRO A 118 2.53 9.70 -16.70
CA PRO A 118 1.39 10.36 -17.35
C PRO A 118 0.25 9.39 -17.71
N THR A 119 0.58 8.22 -18.24
CA THR A 119 -0.42 7.20 -18.55
C THR A 119 -1.07 6.66 -17.27
N LEU A 120 -0.29 6.40 -16.23
CA LEU A 120 -0.81 5.93 -14.95
C LEU A 120 -1.75 6.95 -14.31
N GLU A 121 -1.37 8.23 -14.30
CA GLU A 121 -2.19 9.33 -13.79
C GLU A 121 -3.51 9.45 -14.55
N ARG A 122 -3.48 9.40 -15.87
CA ARG A 122 -4.68 9.43 -16.73
C ARG A 122 -5.61 8.24 -16.44
N GLU A 123 -5.06 7.04 -16.29
CA GLU A 123 -5.85 5.83 -16.05
C GLU A 123 -6.45 5.78 -14.65
N LEU A 124 -5.73 6.29 -13.64
CA LEU A 124 -6.23 6.39 -12.27
C LEU A 124 -7.19 7.58 -12.09
N GLY A 125 -7.03 8.65 -12.89
CA GLY A 125 -7.82 9.88 -12.78
C GLY A 125 -7.50 10.72 -11.56
N VAL A 126 -6.31 10.54 -10.95
CA VAL A 126 -5.82 11.28 -9.79
C VAL A 126 -4.34 11.58 -9.94
N PRO A 127 -3.79 12.62 -9.28
CA PRO A 127 -2.37 12.94 -9.37
C PRO A 127 -1.48 11.79 -8.95
N VAL A 128 -0.43 11.52 -9.74
CA VAL A 128 0.57 10.50 -9.46
C VAL A 128 1.96 11.12 -9.37
N VAL A 129 2.60 11.05 -8.21
CA VAL A 129 3.90 11.66 -7.95
C VAL A 129 4.94 10.60 -7.58
N ALA A 130 6.04 10.53 -8.30
CA ALA A 130 7.17 9.68 -7.94
C ALA A 130 8.08 10.38 -6.92
N VAL A 131 8.37 9.71 -5.80
CA VAL A 131 9.15 10.26 -4.69
C VAL A 131 10.26 9.30 -4.27
N ASP A 132 11.45 9.86 -4.04
CA ASP A 132 12.54 9.17 -3.34
C ASP A 132 12.82 9.91 -2.02
N PRO A 133 12.21 9.48 -0.89
CA PRO A 133 12.38 10.17 0.39
C PRO A 133 13.83 10.16 0.90
N ARG A 134 14.63 9.14 0.55
CA ARG A 134 16.03 9.04 0.98
C ARG A 134 16.91 10.09 0.32
N LYS A 135 16.58 10.48 -0.91
CA LYS A 135 17.31 11.49 -1.69
C LYS A 135 16.60 12.85 -1.72
N ASN A 136 15.52 12.99 -0.97
CA ASN A 136 14.67 14.19 -0.94
C ASN A 136 14.16 14.61 -2.34
N LYS A 137 13.96 13.64 -3.26
CA LYS A 137 13.49 13.89 -4.62
C LYS A 137 11.98 13.74 -4.70
N GLY A 138 11.30 14.62 -5.46
CA GLY A 138 9.87 14.60 -5.68
C GLY A 138 9.03 15.17 -4.52
N ILE A 139 9.65 15.61 -3.42
CA ILE A 139 8.93 16.14 -2.25
C ILE A 139 8.23 17.47 -2.58
N ILE A 140 8.87 18.36 -3.34
CA ILE A 140 8.29 19.65 -3.75
C ILE A 140 7.07 19.41 -4.64
N GLN A 141 7.18 18.49 -5.61
CA GLN A 141 6.09 18.11 -6.50
C GLN A 141 4.93 17.50 -5.72
N LEU A 142 5.22 16.66 -4.71
CA LEU A 142 4.21 16.08 -3.84
C LEU A 142 3.48 17.16 -3.03
N LYS A 143 4.20 18.08 -2.40
CA LYS A 143 3.59 19.20 -1.65
C LYS A 143 2.66 20.03 -2.55
N LYS A 144 3.10 20.34 -3.76
CA LYS A 144 2.27 21.05 -4.74
C LYS A 144 1.04 20.25 -5.15
N ALA A 145 1.16 18.94 -5.37
CA ALA A 145 0.01 18.08 -5.69
C ALA A 145 -0.99 18.03 -4.54
N ILE A 146 -0.53 17.92 -3.29
CA ILE A 146 -1.38 17.97 -2.10
C ILE A 146 -2.11 19.31 -2.00
N GLU A 147 -1.41 20.44 -2.19
CA GLU A 147 -2.00 21.79 -2.17
C GLU A 147 -3.10 21.93 -3.22
N LEU A 148 -2.81 21.57 -4.48
CA LEU A 148 -3.80 21.65 -5.57
C LEU A 148 -5.02 20.76 -5.30
N THR A 149 -4.81 19.59 -4.75
CA THR A 149 -5.89 18.66 -4.40
C THR A 149 -6.73 19.19 -3.24
N SER A 150 -6.12 19.81 -2.22
CA SER A 150 -6.82 20.40 -1.08
C SER A 150 -7.67 21.61 -1.47
N GLN A 151 -7.23 22.35 -2.48
CA GLN A 151 -7.96 23.52 -3.01
C GLN A 151 -9.04 23.16 -4.04
N GLN A 152 -9.32 21.87 -4.23
CA GLN A 152 -10.27 21.33 -5.22
C GLN A 152 -9.93 21.72 -6.68
N LEU A 153 -8.73 22.19 -6.95
CA LEU A 153 -8.22 22.40 -8.31
C LEU A 153 -7.94 21.05 -9.00
N TYR A 154 -7.71 20.01 -8.21
CA TYR A 154 -7.89 18.61 -8.59
C TYR A 154 -9.19 18.12 -7.93
N GLN A 155 -10.26 18.05 -8.69
CA GLN A 155 -11.53 17.54 -8.18
C GLN A 155 -11.39 16.07 -7.77
N ALA A 156 -12.20 15.64 -6.80
CA ALA A 156 -12.36 14.23 -6.48
C ALA A 156 -12.61 13.43 -7.76
N PRO A 157 -12.15 12.16 -7.84
CA PRO A 157 -12.29 11.37 -9.06
C PRO A 157 -13.72 11.41 -9.59
N VAL A 158 -13.89 11.90 -10.82
CA VAL A 158 -15.22 12.09 -11.41
C VAL A 158 -15.84 10.75 -11.78
N ARG A 159 -15.00 9.78 -12.17
CA ARG A 159 -15.43 8.43 -12.56
C ARG A 159 -15.10 7.41 -11.45
N ASP A 160 -15.89 6.36 -11.36
CA ASP A 160 -15.53 5.20 -10.58
C ASP A 160 -14.37 4.45 -11.24
N PHE A 161 -13.50 3.88 -10.41
CA PHE A 161 -12.43 3.02 -10.89
C PHE A 161 -12.99 1.73 -11.51
N ILE A 162 -14.03 1.18 -10.88
CA ILE A 162 -14.88 0.11 -11.40
C ILE A 162 -16.34 0.49 -11.22
N ASP A 163 -17.25 -0.23 -11.88
CA ASP A 163 -18.70 -0.04 -11.67
C ASP A 163 -19.13 -0.69 -10.34
N ASN A 164 -19.02 0.11 -9.26
CA ASN A 164 -19.41 -0.34 -7.92
C ASN A 164 -20.91 -0.62 -7.77
N ARG A 165 -21.74 0.09 -8.57
CA ARG A 165 -23.20 -0.03 -8.50
C ARG A 165 -23.68 -1.41 -8.95
N SER A 166 -23.00 -2.01 -9.90
CA SER A 166 -23.37 -3.33 -10.45
C SER A 166 -23.39 -4.47 -9.43
N PHE A 167 -22.73 -4.32 -8.27
CA PHE A 167 -22.67 -5.36 -7.25
C PHE A 167 -23.93 -5.47 -6.38
N ALA A 168 -24.60 -4.33 -6.11
CA ALA A 168 -25.72 -4.29 -5.19
C ALA A 168 -26.57 -3.02 -5.39
N GLU A 169 -27.01 -2.72 -6.61
CA GLU A 169 -27.66 -1.45 -6.96
C GLU A 169 -28.84 -1.10 -6.06
N ALA A 170 -29.75 -2.04 -5.80
CA ALA A 170 -30.91 -1.81 -4.94
C ALA A 170 -30.49 -1.44 -3.51
N SER A 171 -29.57 -2.19 -2.93
CA SER A 171 -29.07 -1.95 -1.56
C SER A 171 -28.30 -0.62 -1.47
N ILE A 172 -27.46 -0.32 -2.45
CA ILE A 172 -26.70 0.95 -2.51
C ILE A 172 -27.66 2.14 -2.57
N ASN A 173 -28.65 2.10 -3.45
CA ASN A 173 -29.62 3.17 -3.60
C ASN A 173 -30.40 3.39 -2.29
N GLU A 174 -30.82 2.29 -1.64
CA GLU A 174 -31.55 2.35 -0.37
C GLU A 174 -30.68 2.93 0.77
N VAL A 175 -29.43 2.50 0.93
CA VAL A 175 -28.48 3.08 1.90
C VAL A 175 -28.30 4.58 1.64
N LYS A 176 -28.16 4.98 0.38
CA LYS A 176 -27.96 6.41 0.01
C LYS A 176 -29.21 7.27 0.21
N THR A 177 -30.42 6.71 0.37
CA THR A 177 -31.58 7.52 0.79
C THR A 177 -31.43 8.00 2.23
N HIS A 178 -30.74 7.24 3.09
CA HIS A 178 -30.45 7.61 4.48
C HIS A 178 -29.13 8.35 4.64
N LEU A 179 -28.14 8.05 3.78
CA LEU A 179 -26.79 8.60 3.81
C LEU A 179 -26.40 9.14 2.41
N PRO A 180 -26.99 10.25 1.94
CA PRO A 180 -26.83 10.72 0.56
C PRO A 180 -25.42 11.19 0.19
N ALA A 181 -24.59 11.51 1.18
CA ALA A 181 -23.21 11.96 0.98
C ALA A 181 -22.24 10.81 0.66
N LEU A 182 -22.64 9.55 0.82
CA LEU A 182 -21.77 8.41 0.56
C LEU A 182 -21.56 8.19 -0.94
N SER A 183 -20.33 7.81 -1.32
CA SER A 183 -20.09 7.20 -2.63
C SER A 183 -20.76 5.81 -2.70
N ASP A 184 -20.97 5.29 -3.91
CA ASP A 184 -21.53 3.95 -4.08
C ASP A 184 -20.63 2.89 -3.42
N TYR A 185 -19.32 3.08 -3.50
CA TYR A 185 -18.36 2.18 -2.83
C TYR A 185 -18.39 2.30 -1.31
N ALA A 186 -18.52 3.50 -0.76
CA ALA A 186 -18.69 3.67 0.68
C ALA A 186 -19.99 3.00 1.17
N ALA A 187 -21.08 3.09 0.41
CA ALA A 187 -22.35 2.42 0.76
C ALA A 187 -22.19 0.90 0.84
N ILE A 188 -21.40 0.28 -0.05
CA ILE A 188 -21.04 -1.15 0.04
C ILE A 188 -20.31 -1.46 1.35
N HIS A 189 -19.40 -0.61 1.79
CA HIS A 189 -18.68 -0.81 3.05
C HIS A 189 -19.59 -0.66 4.28
N TYR A 190 -20.58 0.21 4.22
CA TYR A 190 -21.61 0.27 5.27
C TYR A 190 -22.41 -1.04 5.33
N LEU A 191 -22.80 -1.61 4.19
CA LEU A 191 -23.49 -2.90 4.13
C LEU A 191 -22.61 -4.07 4.64
N ILE A 192 -21.29 -4.02 4.42
CA ILE A 192 -20.40 -5.13 4.82
C ILE A 192 -19.98 -5.05 6.29
N ASN A 193 -19.80 -3.86 6.84
CA ASN A 193 -19.10 -3.65 8.12
C ASN A 193 -19.85 -2.71 9.09
N HIS A 194 -21.15 -2.46 8.91
CA HIS A 194 -21.93 -1.56 9.75
C HIS A 194 -21.84 -1.91 11.25
N GLU A 195 -21.75 -3.20 11.60
CA GLU A 195 -21.57 -3.66 12.99
C GLU A 195 -20.29 -3.12 13.64
N SER A 196 -19.26 -2.80 12.84
CA SER A 196 -17.97 -2.27 13.30
C SER A 196 -17.94 -0.74 13.38
N PHE A 197 -19.02 -0.08 12.98
CA PHE A 197 -19.15 1.37 13.02
C PHE A 197 -19.95 1.78 14.26
N ALA A 198 -19.62 2.94 14.81
CA ALA A 198 -20.39 3.51 15.94
C ALA A 198 -21.63 4.24 15.40
N LEU A 199 -22.55 3.48 14.77
CA LEU A 199 -23.79 4.02 14.22
C LEU A 199 -24.86 4.15 15.32
N GLU A 200 -25.82 5.04 15.07
CA GLU A 200 -27.04 5.08 15.90
C GLU A 200 -27.84 3.78 15.72
N PRO A 201 -28.45 3.25 16.78
CA PRO A 201 -29.18 1.96 16.71
C PRO A 201 -30.24 1.91 15.60
N ALA A 202 -30.97 3.02 15.38
CA ALA A 202 -31.98 3.11 14.34
C ALA A 202 -31.40 3.00 12.91
N LEU A 203 -30.22 3.58 12.68
CA LEU A 203 -29.51 3.48 11.39
C LEU A 203 -28.97 2.06 11.19
N GLN A 204 -28.42 1.47 12.24
CA GLN A 204 -27.93 0.09 12.17
C GLN A 204 -29.06 -0.89 11.81
N GLU A 205 -30.20 -0.82 12.49
CA GLU A 205 -31.38 -1.63 12.19
C GLU A 205 -31.87 -1.39 10.74
N THR A 206 -31.81 -0.16 10.28
CA THR A 206 -32.17 0.18 8.89
C THR A 206 -31.26 -0.54 7.89
N ILE A 207 -29.94 -0.53 8.10
CA ILE A 207 -28.98 -1.19 7.21
C ILE A 207 -29.19 -2.71 7.21
N GLU A 208 -29.39 -3.32 8.39
CA GLU A 208 -29.70 -4.75 8.51
C GLU A 208 -31.00 -5.14 7.77
N ASN A 209 -32.01 -4.26 7.81
CA ASN A 209 -33.27 -4.48 7.08
C ASN A 209 -33.06 -4.41 5.56
N ILE A 210 -32.22 -3.46 5.08
CA ILE A 210 -31.84 -3.33 3.67
C ILE A 210 -31.11 -4.61 3.20
N GLU A 211 -30.17 -5.13 3.98
CA GLU A 211 -29.46 -6.37 3.66
C GLU A 211 -30.39 -7.57 3.55
N ARG A 212 -31.27 -7.74 4.53
CA ARG A 212 -32.24 -8.84 4.54
C ARG A 212 -33.21 -8.75 3.37
N LYS A 213 -33.78 -7.57 3.13
CA LYS A 213 -34.74 -7.31 2.05
C LYS A 213 -34.16 -7.59 0.67
N ASN A 214 -32.94 -7.16 0.42
CA ASN A 214 -32.28 -7.29 -0.88
C ASN A 214 -31.43 -8.56 -0.98
N SER A 215 -31.44 -9.44 0.02
CA SER A 215 -30.60 -10.65 0.08
C SER A 215 -29.12 -10.35 -0.19
N PHE A 216 -28.62 -9.25 0.38
CA PHE A 216 -27.24 -8.82 0.19
C PHE A 216 -26.27 -9.86 0.77
N ASN A 217 -25.23 -10.20 0.00
CA ASN A 217 -24.22 -11.17 0.43
C ASN A 217 -22.84 -10.48 0.50
N PRO A 218 -22.37 -10.12 1.70
CA PRO A 218 -21.10 -9.42 1.90
C PRO A 218 -19.90 -10.13 1.28
N THR A 219 -19.77 -11.43 1.50
CA THR A 219 -18.64 -12.24 1.03
C THR A 219 -18.58 -12.31 -0.50
N LYS A 220 -19.74 -12.52 -1.14
CA LYS A 220 -19.84 -12.55 -2.60
C LYS A 220 -19.47 -11.20 -3.20
N THR A 221 -20.08 -10.12 -2.69
CA THR A 221 -19.85 -8.75 -3.15
C THR A 221 -18.36 -8.37 -3.02
N GLN A 222 -17.73 -8.67 -1.89
CA GLN A 222 -16.31 -8.44 -1.69
C GLN A 222 -15.43 -9.20 -2.70
N ALA A 223 -15.76 -10.47 -2.95
CA ALA A 223 -14.97 -11.29 -3.88
C ALA A 223 -15.11 -10.78 -5.32
N GLU A 224 -16.31 -10.44 -5.77
CA GLU A 224 -16.58 -9.92 -7.11
C GLU A 224 -15.91 -8.55 -7.32
N GLU A 225 -15.99 -7.66 -6.34
CA GLU A 225 -15.33 -6.35 -6.33
C GLU A 225 -13.80 -6.49 -6.50
N ILE A 226 -13.15 -7.31 -5.70
CA ILE A 226 -11.72 -7.54 -5.79
C ILE A 226 -11.32 -8.10 -7.15
N LEU A 227 -12.09 -9.04 -7.71
CA LEU A 227 -11.82 -9.61 -9.02
C LEU A 227 -11.93 -8.57 -10.14
N GLN A 228 -12.97 -7.73 -10.12
CA GLN A 228 -13.13 -6.64 -11.11
C GLN A 228 -11.98 -5.62 -11.00
N ARG A 229 -11.57 -5.22 -9.78
CA ARG A 229 -10.43 -4.32 -9.59
C ARG A 229 -9.14 -4.91 -10.14
N TYR A 230 -8.85 -6.18 -9.85
CA TYR A 230 -7.66 -6.81 -10.43
C TYR A 230 -7.71 -6.93 -11.95
N SER A 231 -8.89 -7.12 -12.53
CA SER A 231 -9.06 -7.09 -13.99
C SER A 231 -8.71 -5.72 -14.56
N ARG A 232 -9.26 -4.64 -13.98
CA ARG A 232 -8.95 -3.26 -14.38
C ARG A 232 -7.49 -2.89 -14.14
N ILE A 233 -6.93 -3.26 -12.97
CA ILE A 233 -5.51 -3.04 -12.65
C ILE A 233 -4.61 -3.73 -13.69
N ARG A 234 -4.95 -4.95 -14.13
CA ARG A 234 -4.19 -5.65 -15.18
C ARG A 234 -4.16 -4.86 -16.48
N GLN A 235 -5.27 -4.28 -16.90
CA GLN A 235 -5.34 -3.42 -18.09
C GLN A 235 -4.45 -2.18 -17.93
N ILE A 236 -4.51 -1.51 -16.79
CA ILE A 236 -3.66 -0.34 -16.48
C ILE A 236 -2.18 -0.73 -16.50
N MET A 237 -1.81 -1.85 -15.88
CA MET A 237 -0.43 -2.34 -15.90
C MET A 237 0.08 -2.61 -17.31
N GLN A 238 -0.75 -3.17 -18.19
CA GLN A 238 -0.38 -3.40 -19.59
C GLN A 238 -0.14 -2.11 -20.37
N GLN A 239 -0.83 -1.03 -20.03
CA GLN A 239 -0.72 0.27 -20.69
C GLN A 239 0.40 1.15 -20.14
N ALA A 240 0.52 1.17 -18.82
CA ALA A 240 1.38 2.12 -18.09
C ALA A 240 2.72 1.52 -17.62
N VAL A 241 2.88 0.19 -17.65
CA VAL A 241 4.06 -0.48 -17.07
C VAL A 241 4.67 -1.46 -18.05
N SER A 242 5.95 -1.28 -18.33
CA SER A 242 6.75 -2.25 -19.09
C SER A 242 7.61 -3.05 -18.11
N GLU A 243 7.34 -4.34 -18.02
CA GLU A 243 8.14 -5.29 -17.26
C GLU A 243 9.05 -6.09 -18.19
N PRO A 244 10.28 -6.40 -17.79
CA PRO A 244 11.13 -7.28 -18.60
C PRO A 244 10.50 -8.67 -18.67
N ASP A 245 10.69 -9.33 -19.82
CA ASP A 245 10.24 -10.71 -20.02
C ASP A 245 10.78 -11.61 -18.88
N PRO A 246 9.91 -12.30 -18.14
CA PRO A 246 10.34 -13.22 -17.07
C PRO A 246 11.33 -14.27 -17.57
N LEU A 247 11.24 -14.68 -18.84
CA LEU A 247 12.14 -15.68 -19.45
C LEU A 247 13.56 -15.12 -19.68
N GLN A 248 13.74 -13.79 -19.77
CA GLN A 248 15.05 -13.17 -19.93
C GLN A 248 15.75 -12.87 -18.59
N LYS A 249 15.03 -12.94 -17.49
CA LYS A 249 15.52 -12.63 -16.16
C LYS A 249 15.96 -13.89 -15.40
N THR A 250 16.92 -14.61 -15.95
CA THR A 250 17.73 -15.48 -15.07
C THR A 250 18.58 -14.58 -14.20
N LEU A 251 18.03 -14.18 -13.05
CA LEU A 251 18.76 -13.47 -12.01
C LEU A 251 20.06 -14.22 -11.72
N PHE A 252 21.15 -13.50 -11.44
CA PHE A 252 22.42 -14.11 -11.02
C PHE A 252 22.19 -15.13 -9.88
N THR A 253 21.26 -14.82 -8.97
CA THR A 253 20.76 -15.73 -7.92
C THR A 253 20.18 -17.04 -8.46
N GLU A 254 19.34 -17.00 -9.51
CA GLU A 254 18.79 -18.25 -10.10
C GLU A 254 19.87 -19.09 -10.79
N LYS A 255 20.83 -18.43 -11.44
CA LYS A 255 22.00 -19.14 -12.01
C LYS A 255 22.84 -19.79 -10.92
N LEU A 256 23.03 -19.06 -9.81
CA LEU A 256 23.76 -19.56 -8.66
C LEU A 256 22.99 -20.68 -7.97
N ASP A 257 21.69 -20.53 -7.78
CA ASP A 257 20.82 -21.56 -7.20
C ASP A 257 20.79 -22.82 -8.06
N ASN A 258 20.66 -22.67 -9.38
CA ASN A 258 20.71 -23.81 -10.31
C ASN A 258 22.06 -24.53 -10.27
N LEU A 259 23.15 -23.81 -10.04
CA LEU A 259 24.48 -24.40 -9.88
C LEU A 259 24.62 -25.12 -8.52
N LEU A 260 24.25 -24.41 -7.43
CA LEU A 260 24.39 -24.91 -6.06
C LEU A 260 23.44 -26.08 -5.75
N LEU A 261 22.22 -26.05 -6.30
CA LEU A 261 21.19 -27.08 -6.12
C LEU A 261 21.22 -28.14 -7.24
N HIS A 262 22.23 -28.14 -8.10
CA HIS A 262 22.31 -29.10 -9.17
C HIS A 262 22.39 -30.53 -8.64
N ARG A 263 21.53 -31.42 -9.16
CA ARG A 263 21.32 -32.80 -8.65
C ARG A 263 22.60 -33.62 -8.49
N ARG A 264 23.64 -33.41 -9.29
CA ARG A 264 24.92 -34.10 -9.20
C ARG A 264 26.03 -33.22 -8.64
N TRP A 265 26.13 -31.98 -9.10
CA TRP A 265 27.18 -31.05 -8.71
C TRP A 265 26.95 -30.39 -7.34
N GLY A 266 25.69 -30.29 -6.89
CA GLY A 266 25.37 -29.70 -5.59
C GLY A 266 26.04 -30.43 -4.42
N TYR A 267 26.08 -31.77 -4.46
CA TYR A 267 26.78 -32.53 -3.42
C TYR A 267 28.30 -32.31 -3.41
N LEU A 268 28.90 -32.17 -4.59
CA LEU A 268 30.34 -31.92 -4.71
C LEU A 268 30.68 -30.51 -4.23
N ILE A 269 29.83 -29.52 -4.56
CA ILE A 269 29.96 -28.14 -4.08
C ILE A 269 29.79 -28.06 -2.57
N LEU A 270 28.78 -28.77 -2.01
CA LEU A 270 28.57 -28.85 -0.56
C LEU A 270 29.77 -29.42 0.15
N LEU A 271 30.32 -30.53 -0.39
CA LEU A 271 31.51 -31.20 0.18
C LEU A 271 32.74 -30.30 0.13
N THR A 272 32.90 -29.55 -0.96
CA THR A 272 33.99 -28.56 -1.11
C THR A 272 33.82 -27.40 -0.11
N VAL A 273 32.62 -26.87 0.06
CA VAL A 273 32.35 -25.81 1.04
C VAL A 273 32.58 -26.30 2.47
N LEU A 274 32.15 -27.54 2.80
CA LEU A 274 32.40 -28.17 4.10
C LEU A 274 33.91 -28.36 4.34
N PHE A 275 34.63 -28.86 3.34
CA PHE A 275 36.10 -29.02 3.42
C PHE A 275 36.78 -27.66 3.66
N LEU A 276 36.43 -26.63 2.91
CA LEU A 276 36.98 -25.29 3.10
C LEU A 276 36.63 -24.69 4.47
N LEU A 277 35.43 -24.96 4.98
CA LEU A 277 35.03 -24.54 6.32
C LEU A 277 35.88 -25.25 7.40
N PHE A 278 36.02 -26.55 7.30
CA PHE A 278 36.88 -27.30 8.23
C PHE A 278 38.32 -26.78 8.16
N GLN A 279 38.86 -26.65 6.96
CA GLN A 279 40.24 -26.17 6.78
C GLN A 279 40.41 -24.73 7.34
N SER A 280 39.44 -23.87 7.14
CA SER A 280 39.50 -22.50 7.68
C SER A 280 39.45 -22.47 9.22
N VAL A 281 38.60 -23.29 9.82
CA VAL A 281 38.53 -23.39 11.29
C VAL A 281 39.87 -23.84 11.88
N PHE A 282 40.49 -24.89 11.31
CA PHE A 282 41.78 -25.35 11.80
C PHE A 282 42.89 -24.35 11.57
N TRP A 283 42.91 -23.70 10.39
CA TRP A 283 43.95 -22.71 10.06
C TRP A 283 43.80 -21.39 10.84
N LEU A 284 42.55 -20.89 10.99
CA LEU A 284 42.29 -19.70 11.80
C LEU A 284 42.49 -19.92 13.30
N ALA A 285 42.26 -21.13 13.80
CA ALA A 285 42.42 -21.44 15.22
C ALA A 285 43.90 -21.49 15.64
N GLN A 286 44.81 -21.75 14.73
CA GLN A 286 46.26 -21.76 15.03
C GLN A 286 46.78 -20.38 15.44
N TYR A 287 46.33 -19.30 14.78
CA TYR A 287 46.79 -17.96 15.11
C TYR A 287 46.51 -17.51 16.56
N PRO A 288 45.28 -17.64 17.09
CA PRO A 288 44.99 -17.32 18.51
C PRO A 288 45.70 -18.29 19.48
N MET A 289 45.87 -19.57 19.12
CA MET A 289 46.60 -20.54 19.96
C MET A 289 48.07 -20.15 20.08
N ASP A 290 48.75 -19.87 18.97
CA ASP A 290 50.16 -19.45 18.97
C ASP A 290 50.36 -18.11 19.73
N LEU A 291 49.36 -17.23 19.72
CA LEU A 291 49.39 -15.96 20.45
C LEU A 291 49.20 -16.15 21.95
N ILE A 292 48.42 -17.13 22.36
CA ILE A 292 48.22 -17.53 23.75
C ILE A 292 49.45 -18.23 24.29
N ASP A 293 50.04 -19.14 23.53
CA ASP A 293 51.27 -19.88 23.91
C ASP A 293 52.48 -18.90 24.05
N LEU A 294 52.56 -17.90 23.19
CA LEU A 294 53.59 -16.86 23.29
C LEU A 294 53.39 -15.92 24.48
N GLY A 295 52.18 -15.78 24.99
CA GLY A 295 51.83 -14.90 26.11
C GLY A 295 51.94 -15.57 27.49
N PHE A 296 51.99 -16.93 27.52
CA PHE A 296 52.11 -17.69 28.76
C PHE A 296 53.44 -18.46 28.88
N ALA A 297 54.35 -18.39 27.89
CA ALA A 297 55.73 -18.87 27.95
C ALA A 297 56.65 -17.77 28.44
#